data_dcb395c3b6a4f61f1fb7b01babd0abd3
#
_entry.id   dcb395c3b6a4f61f1fb7b01babd0abd3
#
_cell.length_a   1.000
_cell.length_b   1.000
_cell.length_c   1.000
_cell.angle_alpha   90.00
_cell.angle_beta   90.00
_cell.angle_gamma   90.00
#
_symmetry.space_group_name_H-M   'P 1'
#
loop_
_entity.id
_entity.type
_entity.pdbx_description
1 polymer ?
#
loop_
_entity_poly.entity_id
_entity_poly.type
_entity_poly.pdbx_seq_one_letter_code
_entity_poly.pdbx_strand_id
1 'polypeptide(L)'
;MASFTSLGVGSNLPLDTLLTNLTTAEKGRLKPITQQQSSFTARLTAFGTLKSSLEKFQTANTALNDATLFKSTTAVSNSTDLTVSTTAGVAAGIYKINVSQLAQAQSIRTTSTVTDSKAAQGNDNAQRTLIIKQDGKEKPLEIKLTKDQTSLEGMRDAINNANGGVTASIVKVKDNDYQLVLTSSNTGLANQMSVSVSGDEKLNQFISFNNPNSPNSNVEQIVEAKDAELTVNGINIVRSSNTVTDAPQGLTLNLTKEVKDVTVTVSNSNEKSTTAIKAWVDAYNSLVDTIGSLTKYTSVDAGAEEQDASNGALLGDSTVRTIQTGIRGQFSSSANDGKFQTLSQMGITQDGTTGKLKIDDEKLKKALTDNSVDVQQLLVGDGKETGITTKVASLVKGYLADDGIIDSAQDSINATLKKLTKQYLSVSASIDDTIARYKTQFTQLDTMMSKLNNTSSYLNQQFTAMTSS
;
A
#
# COMPACT_ATOMS: atom_id res chain seq x y z
N MET A 1 -47.56 -14.77 34.22
CA MET A 1 -47.25 -16.10 34.76
C MET A 1 -47.62 -17.14 33.73
N ALA A 2 -46.67 -17.73 33.07
CA ALA A 2 -46.92 -18.80 32.11
C ALA A 2 -47.29 -20.05 32.91
N SER A 3 -48.53 -20.50 32.78
CA SER A 3 -48.97 -21.77 33.35
C SER A 3 -48.24 -22.90 32.59
N PHE A 4 -47.33 -23.60 33.27
CA PHE A 4 -46.81 -24.88 32.83
C PHE A 4 -47.94 -25.90 32.88
N THR A 5 -48.82 -25.90 31.89
CA THR A 5 -49.70 -27.05 31.68
C THR A 5 -48.85 -28.10 30.96
N SER A 6 -48.32 -29.08 31.69
CA SER A 6 -47.70 -30.26 31.16
C SER A 6 -48.74 -31.01 30.33
N LEU A 7 -48.54 -31.08 29.02
CA LEU A 7 -49.43 -31.73 28.06
C LEU A 7 -49.39 -33.26 28.32
N GLY A 8 -50.55 -33.88 28.50
CA GLY A 8 -50.66 -35.33 28.71
C GLY A 8 -50.86 -35.78 30.16
N VAL A 9 -50.80 -34.85 31.13
CA VAL A 9 -51.04 -35.21 32.55
C VAL A 9 -52.47 -35.66 32.82
N GLY A 10 -53.45 -35.07 32.13
CA GLY A 10 -54.90 -35.43 32.26
C GLY A 10 -55.26 -36.72 31.54
N SER A 11 -54.59 -37.03 30.43
CA SER A 11 -54.86 -38.19 29.57
C SER A 11 -53.95 -39.38 29.87
N ASN A 12 -52.87 -39.22 30.62
CA ASN A 12 -51.80 -40.19 30.78
C ASN A 12 -51.12 -40.63 29.47
N LEU A 13 -51.14 -39.74 28.45
CA LEU A 13 -50.52 -39.97 27.11
C LEU A 13 -49.22 -39.16 27.00
N PRO A 14 -48.17 -39.64 26.30
CA PRO A 14 -46.90 -38.95 26.14
C PRO A 14 -46.99 -37.81 25.09
N LEU A 15 -47.95 -36.88 25.28
CA LEU A 15 -48.26 -35.83 24.29
C LEU A 15 -47.11 -34.80 24.13
N ASP A 16 -46.37 -34.52 25.19
CA ASP A 16 -45.21 -33.63 25.13
C ASP A 16 -44.10 -34.21 24.29
N THR A 17 -43.82 -35.53 24.41
CA THR A 17 -42.85 -36.23 23.60
C THR A 17 -43.25 -36.26 22.13
N LEU A 18 -44.57 -36.49 21.88
CA LEU A 18 -45.08 -36.49 20.52
C LEU A 18 -44.99 -35.09 19.88
N LEU A 19 -45.33 -34.03 20.61
CA LEU A 19 -45.19 -32.65 20.14
C LEU A 19 -43.74 -32.30 19.83
N THR A 20 -42.81 -32.74 20.69
CA THR A 20 -41.36 -32.53 20.48
C THR A 20 -40.88 -33.23 19.23
N ASN A 21 -41.27 -34.48 18.98
CA ASN A 21 -40.92 -35.24 17.81
C ASN A 21 -41.47 -34.61 16.51
N LEU A 22 -42.73 -34.16 16.53
CA LEU A 22 -43.35 -33.47 15.44
C LEU A 22 -42.67 -32.12 15.16
N THR A 23 -42.32 -31.37 16.21
CA THR A 23 -41.58 -30.12 16.11
C THR A 23 -40.21 -30.36 15.44
N THR A 24 -39.50 -31.42 15.82
CA THR A 24 -38.22 -31.79 15.24
C THR A 24 -38.34 -32.16 13.77
N ALA A 25 -39.36 -32.92 13.42
CA ALA A 25 -39.65 -33.30 12.04
C ALA A 25 -39.99 -32.08 11.14
N GLU A 26 -40.85 -31.17 11.66
CA GLU A 26 -41.19 -29.92 10.95
C GLU A 26 -39.98 -29.01 10.75
N LYS A 27 -39.09 -28.85 11.79
CA LYS A 27 -37.83 -28.10 11.68
C LYS A 27 -36.88 -28.69 10.66
N GLY A 28 -36.99 -29.98 10.35
CA GLY A 28 -36.21 -30.62 9.28
C GLY A 28 -36.40 -29.94 7.92
N ARG A 29 -37.54 -29.27 7.68
CA ARG A 29 -37.82 -28.50 6.46
C ARG A 29 -36.90 -27.28 6.26
N LEU A 30 -36.25 -26.80 7.32
CA LEU A 30 -35.27 -25.70 7.25
C LEU A 30 -33.88 -26.19 6.80
N LYS A 31 -33.53 -27.47 6.99
CA LYS A 31 -32.22 -28.02 6.67
C LYS A 31 -31.76 -27.76 5.22
N PRO A 32 -32.57 -28.01 4.18
CA PRO A 32 -32.15 -27.71 2.83
C PRO A 32 -31.86 -26.23 2.56
N ILE A 33 -32.63 -25.33 3.20
CA ILE A 33 -32.46 -23.89 3.04
C ILE A 33 -31.16 -23.44 3.67
N THR A 34 -30.86 -23.91 4.90
CA THR A 34 -29.60 -23.59 5.60
C THR A 34 -28.38 -24.17 4.89
N GLN A 35 -28.48 -25.38 4.31
CA GLN A 35 -27.42 -25.98 3.47
C GLN A 35 -27.14 -25.11 2.23
N GLN A 36 -28.19 -24.65 1.54
CA GLN A 36 -28.03 -23.74 0.40
C GLN A 36 -27.40 -22.40 0.83
N GLN A 37 -27.86 -21.80 1.94
CA GLN A 37 -27.27 -20.57 2.45
C GLN A 37 -25.78 -20.75 2.74
N SER A 38 -25.38 -21.86 3.39
CA SER A 38 -23.98 -22.17 3.67
C SER A 38 -23.17 -22.32 2.38
N SER A 39 -23.71 -23.02 1.37
CA SER A 39 -23.05 -23.18 0.06
C SER A 39 -22.84 -21.82 -0.65
N PHE A 40 -23.88 -20.99 -0.73
CA PHE A 40 -23.74 -19.66 -1.35
C PHE A 40 -22.84 -18.71 -0.58
N THR A 41 -22.82 -18.81 0.76
CA THR A 41 -21.86 -18.04 1.60
C THR A 41 -20.43 -18.49 1.34
N ALA A 42 -20.18 -19.80 1.22
CA ALA A 42 -18.85 -20.32 0.86
C ALA A 42 -18.41 -19.84 -0.54
N ARG A 43 -19.33 -19.83 -1.53
CA ARG A 43 -19.05 -19.28 -2.87
C ARG A 43 -18.74 -17.79 -2.83
N LEU A 44 -19.47 -17.00 -2.06
CA LEU A 44 -19.21 -15.56 -1.89
C LEU A 44 -17.81 -15.31 -1.31
N THR A 45 -17.45 -16.04 -0.27
CA THR A 45 -16.12 -15.99 0.34
C THR A 45 -15.03 -16.38 -0.67
N ALA A 46 -15.28 -17.43 -1.45
CA ALA A 46 -14.34 -17.90 -2.48
C ALA A 46 -14.12 -16.87 -3.59
N PHE A 47 -15.16 -16.15 -4.04
CA PHE A 47 -15.01 -15.03 -4.97
C PHE A 47 -14.22 -13.86 -4.34
N GLY A 48 -14.39 -13.58 -3.04
CA GLY A 48 -13.56 -12.62 -2.31
C GLY A 48 -12.08 -13.01 -2.31
N THR A 49 -11.79 -14.30 -2.09
CA THR A 49 -10.42 -14.84 -2.16
C THR A 49 -9.83 -14.73 -3.56
N LEU A 50 -10.60 -15.07 -4.58
CA LEU A 50 -10.20 -14.95 -5.99
C LEU A 50 -9.90 -13.48 -6.37
N LYS A 51 -10.78 -12.56 -5.97
CA LYS A 51 -10.60 -11.10 -6.17
C LYS A 51 -9.27 -10.63 -5.57
N SER A 52 -9.01 -10.96 -4.31
CA SER A 52 -7.76 -10.58 -3.63
C SER A 52 -6.52 -11.19 -4.30
N SER A 53 -6.59 -12.41 -4.83
CA SER A 53 -5.50 -13.04 -5.57
C SER A 53 -5.25 -12.37 -6.93
N LEU A 54 -6.31 -11.96 -7.62
CA LEU A 54 -6.22 -11.18 -8.86
C LEU A 54 -5.65 -9.77 -8.62
N GLU A 55 -6.01 -9.10 -7.53
CA GLU A 55 -5.46 -7.79 -7.15
C GLU A 55 -3.96 -7.87 -6.88
N LYS A 56 -3.50 -8.93 -6.21
CA LYS A 56 -2.06 -9.19 -6.01
C LYS A 56 -1.34 -9.41 -7.34
N PHE A 57 -1.92 -10.20 -8.23
CA PHE A 57 -1.37 -10.41 -9.55
C PHE A 57 -1.35 -9.12 -10.37
N GLN A 58 -2.42 -8.31 -10.32
CA GLN A 58 -2.48 -7.00 -10.96
C GLN A 58 -1.37 -6.07 -10.45
N THR A 59 -1.10 -6.06 -9.14
CA THR A 59 -0.01 -5.26 -8.55
C THR A 59 1.35 -5.66 -9.11
N ALA A 60 1.66 -6.95 -9.16
CA ALA A 60 2.90 -7.45 -9.74
C ALA A 60 2.98 -7.18 -11.26
N ASN A 61 1.86 -7.32 -11.97
CA ASN A 61 1.77 -7.03 -13.40
C ASN A 61 1.98 -5.53 -13.69
N THR A 62 1.43 -4.64 -12.87
CA THR A 62 1.64 -3.18 -12.98
C THR A 62 3.10 -2.82 -12.72
N ALA A 63 3.72 -3.45 -11.73
CA ALA A 63 5.13 -3.23 -11.43
C ALA A 63 6.05 -3.69 -12.59
N LEU A 64 5.72 -4.78 -13.29
CA LEU A 64 6.46 -5.24 -14.46
C LEU A 64 6.15 -4.43 -15.74
N ASN A 65 4.96 -3.81 -15.80
CA ASN A 65 4.53 -3.01 -16.96
C ASN A 65 5.19 -1.61 -17.02
N ASP A 66 6.42 -1.52 -16.56
CA ASP A 66 7.25 -0.31 -16.56
C ASP A 66 8.46 -0.50 -17.50
N ALA A 67 8.43 0.18 -18.65
CA ALA A 67 9.49 0.13 -19.65
C ALA A 67 10.86 0.62 -19.11
N THR A 68 10.87 1.42 -18.03
CA THR A 68 12.11 1.93 -17.43
C THR A 68 12.94 0.85 -16.75
N LEU A 69 12.31 -0.25 -16.33
CA LEU A 69 13.00 -1.41 -15.73
C LEU A 69 14.05 -2.00 -16.68
N PHE A 70 13.77 -2.00 -17.99
CA PHE A 70 14.62 -2.58 -19.03
C PHE A 70 15.74 -1.63 -19.50
N LYS A 71 15.73 -0.39 -19.03
CA LYS A 71 16.75 0.65 -19.24
C LYS A 71 17.53 0.95 -17.96
N SER A 72 17.45 0.07 -16.97
CA SER A 72 18.13 0.24 -15.69
C SER A 72 19.63 0.15 -15.86
N THR A 73 20.36 1.01 -15.16
CA THR A 73 21.82 1.03 -15.11
C THR A 73 22.28 1.00 -13.67
N THR A 74 23.49 0.53 -13.46
CA THR A 74 24.23 0.65 -12.21
C THR A 74 25.48 1.47 -12.42
N ALA A 75 25.90 2.26 -11.43
CA ALA A 75 27.16 2.97 -11.45
C ALA A 75 28.02 2.54 -10.26
N VAL A 76 29.30 2.35 -10.52
CA VAL A 76 30.29 2.02 -9.51
C VAL A 76 31.43 3.03 -9.61
N SER A 77 31.76 3.66 -8.47
CA SER A 77 32.93 4.52 -8.32
C SER A 77 34.11 3.71 -7.79
N ASN A 78 35.32 3.97 -8.29
CA ASN A 78 36.53 3.42 -7.72
C ASN A 78 37.03 4.16 -6.45
N SER A 79 36.27 5.16 -5.97
CA SER A 79 36.56 5.94 -4.78
C SER A 79 35.37 5.92 -3.82
N THR A 80 35.63 5.87 -2.53
CA THR A 80 34.62 6.04 -1.46
C THR A 80 34.26 7.50 -1.20
N ASP A 81 35.08 8.43 -1.66
CA ASP A 81 34.91 9.87 -1.46
C ASP A 81 33.97 10.51 -2.52
N LEU A 82 33.56 9.72 -3.49
CA LEU A 82 32.53 10.04 -4.50
C LEU A 82 31.56 8.90 -4.59
N THR A 83 30.35 9.06 -4.07
CA THR A 83 29.29 8.07 -4.25
C THR A 83 28.43 8.41 -5.46
N VAL A 84 27.91 7.38 -6.13
CA VAL A 84 27.19 7.53 -7.39
C VAL A 84 25.90 6.73 -7.38
N SER A 85 24.89 7.26 -8.04
CA SER A 85 23.67 6.53 -8.34
C SER A 85 23.15 6.89 -9.74
N THR A 86 22.33 6.01 -10.33
CA THR A 86 21.80 6.20 -11.68
C THR A 86 20.28 6.21 -11.69
N THR A 87 19.70 6.98 -12.59
CA THR A 87 18.32 6.80 -13.05
C THR A 87 18.29 5.97 -14.33
N ALA A 88 17.11 5.47 -14.73
CA ALA A 88 16.97 4.72 -15.97
C ALA A 88 17.38 5.56 -17.20
N GLY A 89 18.10 4.95 -18.12
CA GLY A 89 18.45 5.56 -19.40
C GLY A 89 19.77 6.34 -19.43
N VAL A 90 20.57 6.29 -18.35
CA VAL A 90 21.95 6.81 -18.40
C VAL A 90 22.76 5.99 -19.40
N ALA A 91 23.56 6.65 -20.21
CA ALA A 91 24.46 5.97 -21.16
C ALA A 91 25.50 5.13 -20.41
N ALA A 92 25.59 3.84 -20.74
CA ALA A 92 26.64 2.98 -20.21
C ALA A 92 28.02 3.47 -20.75
N GLY A 93 29.01 3.47 -19.88
CA GLY A 93 30.36 3.97 -20.24
C GLY A 93 31.20 4.28 -19.01
N ILE A 94 32.38 4.79 -19.26
CA ILE A 94 33.35 5.19 -18.24
C ILE A 94 33.39 6.70 -18.17
N TYR A 95 33.16 7.27 -17.00
CA TYR A 95 33.23 8.71 -16.74
C TYR A 95 34.41 8.99 -15.82
N LYS A 96 35.32 9.87 -16.28
CA LYS A 96 36.44 10.36 -15.47
C LYS A 96 36.03 11.63 -14.76
N ILE A 97 36.16 11.66 -13.43
CA ILE A 97 35.68 12.75 -12.56
C ILE A 97 36.83 13.25 -11.72
N ASN A 98 37.03 14.57 -11.73
CA ASN A 98 37.88 15.27 -10.77
C ASN A 98 37.05 16.30 -10.05
N VAL A 99 37.18 16.38 -8.72
CA VAL A 99 36.54 17.39 -7.87
C VAL A 99 37.63 18.28 -7.33
N SER A 100 37.66 19.52 -7.79
CA SER A 100 38.66 20.52 -7.37
C SER A 100 38.23 21.34 -6.16
N GLN A 101 36.91 21.48 -5.94
CA GLN A 101 36.34 22.24 -4.83
C GLN A 101 34.97 21.67 -4.44
N LEU A 102 34.69 21.61 -3.14
CA LEU A 102 33.36 21.32 -2.64
C LEU A 102 32.53 22.60 -2.46
N ALA A 103 31.22 22.48 -2.65
CA ALA A 103 30.29 23.53 -2.27
C ALA A 103 30.26 23.72 -0.73
N GLN A 104 30.29 24.97 -0.30
CA GLN A 104 30.24 25.35 1.11
C GLN A 104 29.08 26.30 1.37
N ALA A 105 28.45 26.15 2.53
CA ALA A 105 27.46 27.10 3.02
C ALA A 105 28.13 28.27 3.75
N GLN A 106 27.68 29.50 3.48
CA GLN A 106 28.16 30.66 4.20
C GLN A 106 27.76 30.56 5.66
N SER A 107 28.71 30.98 6.54
CA SER A 107 28.43 31.21 7.95
C SER A 107 29.04 32.54 8.40
N ILE A 108 28.27 33.34 9.13
CA ILE A 108 28.66 34.61 9.70
C ILE A 108 28.38 34.60 11.19
N ARG A 109 29.13 35.39 11.96
CA ARG A 109 28.95 35.54 13.42
C ARG A 109 28.97 36.98 13.84
N THR A 110 28.27 37.34 14.90
CA THR A 110 28.47 38.62 15.60
C THR A 110 29.79 38.59 16.36
N THR A 111 30.54 39.69 16.35
CA THR A 111 31.83 39.83 17.06
C THR A 111 31.69 40.57 18.38
N SER A 112 30.59 41.31 18.58
CA SER A 112 30.29 42.05 19.80
C SER A 112 30.07 41.12 20.98
N THR A 113 30.72 41.35 22.13
CA THR A 113 30.49 40.59 23.35
C THR A 113 29.10 40.85 23.91
N VAL A 114 28.28 39.82 24.06
CA VAL A 114 26.97 39.86 24.69
C VAL A 114 27.03 39.01 25.97
N THR A 115 26.89 39.68 27.13
CA THR A 115 27.03 39.00 28.44
C THR A 115 25.79 38.19 28.85
N ASP A 116 24.63 38.53 28.32
CA ASP A 116 23.35 37.83 28.54
C ASP A 116 22.64 37.63 27.20
N SER A 117 22.44 36.36 26.81
CA SER A 117 21.79 35.99 25.58
C SER A 117 20.30 36.48 25.44
N LYS A 118 19.71 36.87 26.58
CA LYS A 118 18.34 37.42 26.68
C LYS A 118 18.27 38.93 26.64
N ALA A 119 19.41 39.60 26.74
CA ALA A 119 19.48 41.07 26.71
C ALA A 119 19.13 41.60 25.30
N ALA A 120 18.18 42.54 25.24
CA ALA A 120 17.77 43.19 23.98
C ALA A 120 18.93 44.03 23.39
N GLN A 121 19.19 43.86 22.10
CA GLN A 121 20.25 44.58 21.37
C GLN A 121 19.72 45.79 20.59
N GLY A 122 18.40 45.88 20.40
CA GLY A 122 17.74 46.98 19.67
C GLY A 122 17.32 48.16 20.59
N ASN A 123 16.74 49.19 19.97
CA ASN A 123 16.12 50.36 20.62
C ASN A 123 14.73 49.98 21.22
N ASP A 124 14.32 50.70 22.29
CA ASP A 124 13.14 50.33 23.06
C ASP A 124 11.82 50.39 22.25
N ASN A 125 11.62 51.42 21.45
CA ASN A 125 10.33 51.73 20.79
C ASN A 125 10.36 51.63 19.25
N ALA A 126 11.32 50.92 18.67
CA ALA A 126 11.46 50.82 17.22
C ALA A 126 10.54 49.73 16.63
N GLN A 127 9.84 50.07 15.56
CA GLN A 127 9.30 49.08 14.64
C GLN A 127 10.43 48.63 13.72
N ARG A 128 10.75 47.32 13.73
CA ARG A 128 11.93 46.81 13.06
C ARG A 128 11.60 45.59 12.22
N THR A 129 12.31 45.49 11.11
CA THR A 129 12.26 44.30 10.23
C THR A 129 13.70 43.85 9.96
N LEU A 130 14.01 42.63 10.34
CA LEU A 130 15.24 41.95 9.94
C LEU A 130 15.06 41.46 8.51
N ILE A 131 15.99 41.83 7.65
CA ILE A 131 15.96 41.52 6.23
C ILE A 131 17.18 40.67 5.91
N ILE A 132 16.98 39.42 5.44
CA ILE A 132 18.04 38.54 5.00
C ILE A 132 17.85 38.28 3.51
N LYS A 133 18.77 38.77 2.69
CA LYS A 133 18.77 38.56 1.24
C LYS A 133 19.76 37.45 0.91
N GLN A 134 19.36 36.50 0.06
CA GLN A 134 20.24 35.50 -0.58
C GLN A 134 20.26 35.74 -2.09
N ASP A 135 21.43 35.69 -2.73
CA ASP A 135 21.61 36.11 -4.13
C ASP A 135 20.80 35.27 -5.13
N GLY A 136 20.56 33.99 -4.83
CA GLY A 136 19.73 33.10 -5.64
C GLY A 136 18.23 33.17 -5.39
N LYS A 137 17.75 34.06 -4.49
CA LYS A 137 16.33 34.24 -4.17
C LYS A 137 15.79 35.56 -4.69
N GLU A 138 14.64 35.52 -5.36
CA GLU A 138 13.98 36.72 -5.89
C GLU A 138 13.53 37.70 -4.81
N LYS A 139 13.13 37.19 -3.64
CA LYS A 139 12.63 37.99 -2.51
C LYS A 139 13.46 37.75 -1.27
N PRO A 140 13.81 38.83 -0.53
CA PRO A 140 14.46 38.71 0.76
C PRO A 140 13.51 38.06 1.79
N LEU A 141 14.11 37.42 2.79
CA LEU A 141 13.39 37.00 3.99
C LEU A 141 13.23 38.21 4.90
N GLU A 142 11.97 38.62 5.17
CA GLU A 142 11.62 39.74 6.03
C GLU A 142 10.98 39.22 7.31
N ILE A 143 11.58 39.55 8.47
CA ILE A 143 11.13 39.13 9.78
C ILE A 143 10.87 40.34 10.65
N LYS A 144 9.61 40.60 10.99
CA LYS A 144 9.23 41.65 11.94
C LYS A 144 9.59 41.19 13.36
N LEU A 145 10.41 41.99 14.07
CA LEU A 145 10.85 41.65 15.41
C LEU A 145 10.23 42.58 16.47
N THR A 146 9.73 41.99 17.55
CA THR A 146 9.38 42.72 18.79
C THR A 146 10.65 43.15 19.55
N LYS A 147 10.50 43.96 20.62
CA LYS A 147 11.63 44.33 21.48
C LYS A 147 12.35 43.08 22.02
N ASP A 148 11.63 42.13 22.57
CA ASP A 148 12.22 40.93 23.19
C ASP A 148 12.88 40.00 22.14
N GLN A 149 12.42 40.04 20.92
CA GLN A 149 13.03 39.33 19.79
C GLN A 149 14.31 39.95 19.25
N THR A 150 14.77 41.06 19.82
CA THR A 150 16.11 41.63 19.50
C THR A 150 17.25 41.04 20.37
N SER A 151 16.95 40.22 21.35
CA SER A 151 17.94 39.41 22.06
C SER A 151 18.50 38.31 21.15
N LEU A 152 19.66 37.74 21.49
CA LEU A 152 20.23 36.65 20.69
C LEU A 152 19.26 35.46 20.60
N GLU A 153 18.59 35.10 21.71
CA GLU A 153 17.60 34.01 21.74
C GLU A 153 16.38 34.37 20.88
N GLY A 154 15.88 35.60 21.00
CA GLY A 154 14.73 36.05 20.21
C GLY A 154 15.00 36.09 18.71
N MET A 155 16.18 36.57 18.29
CA MET A 155 16.61 36.59 16.88
C MET A 155 16.81 35.18 16.36
N ARG A 156 17.47 34.28 17.09
CA ARG A 156 17.61 32.87 16.74
C ARG A 156 16.27 32.23 16.47
N ASP A 157 15.34 32.39 17.42
CA ASP A 157 14.03 31.75 17.32
C ASP A 157 13.20 32.33 16.18
N ALA A 158 13.24 33.65 15.98
CA ALA A 158 12.53 34.32 14.88
C ALA A 158 13.07 33.89 13.50
N ILE A 159 14.38 33.80 13.32
CA ILE A 159 15.02 33.36 12.08
C ILE A 159 14.68 31.87 11.80
N ASN A 160 14.83 31.01 12.80
CA ASN A 160 14.61 29.58 12.63
C ASN A 160 13.13 29.27 12.35
N ASN A 161 12.20 29.94 13.02
CA ASN A 161 10.75 29.78 12.78
C ASN A 161 10.32 30.27 11.39
N ALA A 162 11.03 31.23 10.82
CA ALA A 162 10.73 31.75 9.49
C ALA A 162 11.06 30.79 8.35
N ASN A 163 11.89 29.75 8.59
CA ASN A 163 12.29 28.72 7.61
C ASN A 163 12.73 29.31 6.26
N GLY A 164 13.40 30.43 6.27
CA GLY A 164 13.74 31.23 5.08
C GLY A 164 15.03 30.81 4.35
N GLY A 165 15.64 29.65 4.70
CA GLY A 165 16.89 29.17 4.10
C GLY A 165 18.14 29.69 4.78
N VAL A 166 18.00 30.21 6.00
CA VAL A 166 19.08 30.56 6.94
C VAL A 166 18.70 29.99 8.29
N THR A 167 19.69 29.45 9.00
CA THR A 167 19.56 28.97 10.38
C THR A 167 20.37 29.84 11.30
N ALA A 168 19.88 30.08 12.52
CA ALA A 168 20.55 30.83 13.54
C ALA A 168 20.90 29.95 14.76
N SER A 169 22.06 30.11 15.32
CA SER A 169 22.50 29.46 16.54
C SER A 169 23.24 30.43 17.47
N ILE A 170 23.28 30.11 18.75
CA ILE A 170 24.03 30.89 19.75
C ILE A 170 25.20 30.06 20.21
N VAL A 171 26.39 30.65 20.16
CA VAL A 171 27.61 30.03 20.64
C VAL A 171 28.07 30.78 21.87
N LYS A 172 28.27 30.06 23.00
CA LYS A 172 28.96 30.60 24.19
C LYS A 172 30.45 30.45 23.97
N VAL A 173 31.14 31.55 23.75
CA VAL A 173 32.61 31.55 23.49
C VAL A 173 33.42 31.38 24.79
N LYS A 174 32.98 32.05 25.85
CA LYS A 174 33.50 31.94 27.23
C LYS A 174 32.42 32.37 28.21
N ASP A 175 32.73 32.41 29.50
CA ASP A 175 31.77 32.92 30.48
C ASP A 175 31.43 34.39 30.19
N ASN A 176 30.09 34.66 30.16
CA ASN A 176 29.52 35.98 29.82
C ASN A 176 29.94 36.50 28.44
N ASP A 177 30.07 35.60 27.46
CA ASP A 177 30.32 35.99 26.06
C ASP A 177 29.58 35.06 25.11
N TYR A 178 28.48 35.56 24.54
CA TYR A 178 27.61 34.87 23.61
C TYR A 178 27.64 35.55 22.25
N GLN A 179 27.67 34.76 21.20
CA GLN A 179 27.64 35.23 19.82
C GLN A 179 26.50 34.57 19.07
N LEU A 180 25.85 35.32 18.17
CA LEU A 180 24.88 34.79 17.24
C LEU A 180 25.59 34.37 15.94
N VAL A 181 25.38 33.16 15.54
CA VAL A 181 25.88 32.59 14.27
C VAL A 181 24.72 32.37 13.33
N LEU A 182 24.82 32.91 12.11
CA LEU A 182 23.88 32.67 11.05
C LEU A 182 24.57 31.81 9.98
N THR A 183 23.91 30.72 9.57
CA THR A 183 24.44 29.82 8.57
C THR A 183 23.39 29.59 7.46
N SER A 184 23.81 29.71 6.21
CA SER A 184 22.96 29.37 5.09
C SER A 184 22.59 27.87 5.15
N SER A 185 21.33 27.55 4.96
CA SER A 185 20.86 26.14 4.98
C SER A 185 21.33 25.35 3.76
N ASN A 186 21.68 26.05 2.69
CA ASN A 186 22.19 25.45 1.47
C ASN A 186 23.61 25.96 1.15
N THR A 187 24.37 25.14 0.46
CA THR A 187 25.70 25.47 -0.04
C THR A 187 25.64 26.33 -1.30
N GLY A 188 26.76 26.92 -1.70
CA GLY A 188 26.94 27.60 -2.97
C GLY A 188 26.78 29.12 -2.92
N LEU A 189 27.39 29.79 -3.91
CA LEU A 189 27.38 31.25 -4.04
C LEU A 189 25.97 31.83 -4.15
N ALA A 190 25.05 31.14 -4.80
CA ALA A 190 23.64 31.55 -4.89
C ALA A 190 22.93 31.69 -3.53
N ASN A 191 23.46 31.04 -2.49
CA ASN A 191 22.93 31.07 -1.12
C ASN A 191 23.74 31.97 -0.18
N GLN A 192 24.68 32.74 -0.73
CA GLN A 192 25.38 33.78 0.02
C GLN A 192 24.37 34.82 0.54
N MET A 193 24.48 35.16 1.81
CA MET A 193 23.51 36.05 2.48
C MET A 193 24.11 37.45 2.74
N SER A 194 23.24 38.44 2.70
CA SER A 194 23.43 39.75 3.33
C SER A 194 22.31 39.98 4.34
N VAL A 195 22.66 40.69 5.43
CA VAL A 195 21.75 40.94 6.55
C VAL A 195 21.66 42.42 6.80
N SER A 196 20.46 42.94 6.96
CA SER A 196 20.19 44.34 7.30
C SER A 196 18.98 44.45 8.23
N VAL A 197 18.87 45.53 8.96
CA VAL A 197 17.68 45.82 9.78
C VAL A 197 17.13 47.19 9.39
N SER A 198 15.85 47.23 9.06
CA SER A 198 15.12 48.45 8.83
C SER A 198 14.37 48.90 10.09
N GLY A 199 14.39 50.18 10.41
CA GLY A 199 13.61 50.77 11.49
C GLY A 199 14.32 50.73 12.87
N ASP A 200 15.52 50.12 13.00
CA ASP A 200 16.31 50.10 14.25
C ASP A 200 17.80 50.14 13.93
N GLU A 201 18.36 51.36 13.99
CA GLU A 201 19.80 51.59 13.67
C GLU A 201 20.74 50.88 14.61
N LYS A 202 20.41 50.78 15.90
CA LYS A 202 21.26 50.08 16.91
C LYS A 202 21.34 48.61 16.62
N LEU A 203 20.21 47.99 16.31
CA LEU A 203 20.15 46.58 15.91
C LEU A 203 20.83 46.36 14.56
N ASN A 204 20.66 47.28 13.62
CA ASN A 204 21.33 47.21 12.33
C ASN A 204 22.85 47.23 12.48
N GLN A 205 23.41 48.12 13.30
CA GLN A 205 24.84 48.14 13.59
C GLN A 205 25.31 46.84 14.24
N PHE A 206 24.46 46.19 15.05
CA PHE A 206 24.81 44.96 15.75
C PHE A 206 24.92 43.73 14.82
N ILE A 207 23.99 43.59 13.83
CA ILE A 207 23.85 42.34 13.05
C ILE A 207 24.04 42.53 11.55
N SER A 208 24.11 43.75 11.02
CA SER A 208 24.20 43.96 9.56
C SER A 208 25.46 43.36 8.97
N PHE A 209 25.30 42.68 7.86
CA PHE A 209 26.37 42.07 7.08
C PHE A 209 26.12 42.27 5.59
N ASN A 210 27.04 42.93 4.91
CA ASN A 210 26.87 43.32 3.50
C ASN A 210 27.99 42.78 2.61
N ASN A 211 28.20 41.46 2.64
CA ASN A 211 29.26 40.77 1.94
C ASN A 211 30.71 41.06 2.49
N PRO A 212 31.70 40.17 2.25
CA PRO A 212 32.99 40.16 2.94
C PRO A 212 33.80 41.49 2.85
N ASN A 213 33.40 42.38 1.93
CA ASN A 213 34.08 43.67 1.74
C ASN A 213 33.45 44.86 2.51
N SER A 214 32.43 44.61 3.32
CA SER A 214 31.79 45.68 4.11
C SER A 214 32.52 45.87 5.46
N PRO A 215 32.86 47.11 5.86
CA PRO A 215 33.63 47.39 7.03
C PRO A 215 32.81 47.35 8.36
N ASN A 216 31.74 46.59 8.45
CA ASN A 216 31.05 46.43 9.72
C ASN A 216 31.84 45.47 10.61
N SER A 217 32.57 46.04 11.58
CA SER A 217 33.40 45.31 12.52
C SER A 217 32.63 44.42 13.51
N ASN A 218 31.29 44.50 13.50
CA ASN A 218 30.44 43.80 14.46
C ASN A 218 29.92 42.43 13.93
N VAL A 219 30.16 42.12 12.67
CA VAL A 219 29.83 40.81 12.06
C VAL A 219 30.98 40.34 11.18
N GLU A 220 31.40 39.11 11.37
CA GLU A 220 32.52 38.48 10.66
C GLU A 220 32.01 37.25 9.86
N GLN A 221 32.48 37.08 8.66
CA GLN A 221 32.31 35.86 7.90
C GLN A 221 33.32 34.80 8.34
N ILE A 222 32.83 33.68 8.92
CA ILE A 222 33.66 32.59 9.39
C ILE A 222 33.80 31.47 8.35
N VAL A 223 32.79 31.29 7.49
CA VAL A 223 32.86 30.38 6.38
C VAL A 223 32.33 31.08 5.10
N GLU A 224 33.14 31.05 4.06
CA GLU A 224 32.79 31.61 2.75
C GLU A 224 31.86 30.65 1.98
N ALA A 225 30.83 31.18 1.30
CA ALA A 225 30.05 30.39 0.35
C ALA A 225 30.92 30.01 -0.85
N LYS A 226 30.86 28.78 -1.26
CA LYS A 226 31.57 28.27 -2.44
C LYS A 226 30.67 27.33 -3.23
N ASP A 227 30.82 27.37 -4.54
CA ASP A 227 30.22 26.35 -5.41
C ASP A 227 31.13 25.14 -5.49
N ALA A 228 30.56 23.97 -5.76
CA ALA A 228 31.33 22.80 -6.14
C ALA A 228 31.87 22.97 -7.56
N GLU A 229 33.15 22.69 -7.72
CA GLU A 229 33.82 22.68 -9.02
C GLU A 229 34.36 21.29 -9.31
N LEU A 230 33.95 20.74 -10.44
CA LEU A 230 34.35 19.41 -10.87
C LEU A 230 34.52 19.35 -12.38
N THR A 231 35.23 18.33 -12.84
CA THR A 231 35.25 17.99 -14.28
C THR A 231 34.67 16.60 -14.48
N VAL A 232 33.90 16.44 -15.54
CA VAL A 232 33.44 15.14 -16.05
C VAL A 232 33.95 14.97 -17.48
N ASN A 233 34.77 13.98 -17.71
CA ASN A 233 35.47 13.74 -19.01
C ASN A 233 36.18 15.02 -19.55
N GLY A 234 36.75 15.82 -18.65
CA GLY A 234 37.42 17.07 -18.98
C GLY A 234 36.54 18.29 -19.18
N ILE A 235 35.20 18.17 -19.02
CA ILE A 235 34.25 19.28 -19.12
C ILE A 235 34.08 19.87 -17.73
N ASN A 236 34.32 21.17 -17.57
CA ASN A 236 34.14 21.90 -16.32
C ASN A 236 32.65 22.07 -15.97
N ILE A 237 32.29 21.78 -14.73
CA ILE A 237 30.98 21.85 -14.19
C ILE A 237 31.03 22.59 -12.85
N VAL A 238 30.15 23.57 -12.66
CA VAL A 238 30.00 24.33 -11.44
C VAL A 238 28.59 24.15 -10.92
N ARG A 239 28.43 23.79 -9.64
CA ARG A 239 27.11 23.57 -9.01
C ARG A 239 27.13 24.11 -7.58
N SER A 240 26.02 24.70 -7.17
CA SER A 240 25.86 25.22 -5.82
C SER A 240 25.69 24.12 -4.74
N SER A 241 25.63 22.86 -5.13
CA SER A 241 25.44 21.71 -4.24
C SER A 241 26.51 20.65 -4.44
N ASN A 242 26.85 19.91 -3.38
CA ASN A 242 27.69 18.73 -3.44
C ASN A 242 26.95 17.49 -3.96
N THR A 243 25.63 17.58 -4.17
CA THR A 243 24.83 16.58 -4.87
C THR A 243 24.54 17.10 -6.28
N VAL A 244 25.21 16.53 -7.28
CA VAL A 244 25.12 16.91 -8.68
C VAL A 244 24.26 15.85 -9.40
N THR A 245 23.10 16.25 -9.93
CA THR A 245 22.10 15.30 -10.48
C THR A 245 21.95 15.35 -12.00
N ASP A 246 22.58 16.30 -12.66
CA ASP A 246 22.35 16.65 -14.05
C ASP A 246 23.64 16.66 -14.92
N ALA A 247 24.74 16.18 -14.38
CA ALA A 247 26.03 16.22 -15.05
C ALA A 247 26.87 14.96 -14.80
N PRO A 248 26.73 13.90 -15.65
CA PRO A 248 25.84 13.72 -16.81
C PRO A 248 24.37 13.52 -16.44
N GLN A 249 23.48 13.78 -17.39
CA GLN A 249 22.05 13.59 -17.18
C GLN A 249 21.74 12.16 -16.74
N GLY A 250 20.99 12.04 -15.63
CA GLY A 250 20.59 10.76 -15.05
C GLY A 250 21.66 10.11 -14.16
N LEU A 251 22.86 10.68 -14.04
CA LEU A 251 23.87 10.29 -13.07
C LEU A 251 23.86 11.27 -11.90
N THR A 252 23.69 10.77 -10.68
CA THR A 252 23.83 11.56 -9.47
C THR A 252 25.18 11.32 -8.84
N LEU A 253 25.93 12.39 -8.64
CA LEU A 253 27.24 12.39 -7.98
C LEU A 253 27.09 13.05 -6.60
N ASN A 254 27.46 12.36 -5.52
CA ASN A 254 27.54 12.93 -4.19
C ASN A 254 29.03 13.11 -3.84
N LEU A 255 29.44 14.37 -3.75
CA LEU A 255 30.81 14.77 -3.51
C LEU A 255 31.03 14.91 -1.99
N THR A 256 31.97 14.14 -1.41
CA THR A 256 32.29 14.23 0.02
C THR A 256 33.65 14.81 0.27
N LYS A 257 34.56 14.71 -0.69
CA LYS A 257 35.91 15.30 -0.66
C LYS A 257 36.37 15.76 -2.03
N GLU A 258 37.40 16.57 -2.06
CA GLU A 258 38.18 16.85 -3.28
C GLU A 258 38.93 15.59 -3.68
N VAL A 259 38.78 15.19 -4.94
CA VAL A 259 39.36 13.95 -5.48
C VAL A 259 39.85 14.15 -6.91
N LYS A 260 40.86 13.40 -7.30
CA LYS A 260 41.40 13.41 -8.65
C LYS A 260 41.36 12.01 -9.26
N ASP A 261 41.20 11.96 -10.58
CA ASP A 261 41.25 10.75 -11.40
C ASP A 261 40.29 9.62 -10.94
N VAL A 262 39.11 10.03 -10.41
CA VAL A 262 38.08 9.07 -10.06
C VAL A 262 37.39 8.56 -11.33
N THR A 263 37.26 7.25 -11.39
CA THR A 263 36.57 6.56 -12.49
C THR A 263 35.21 6.04 -12.02
N VAL A 264 34.15 6.50 -12.66
CA VAL A 264 32.81 5.98 -12.51
C VAL A 264 32.45 5.13 -13.70
N THR A 265 32.18 3.84 -13.47
CA THR A 265 31.75 2.91 -14.51
C THR A 265 30.23 2.75 -14.42
N VAL A 266 29.55 3.12 -15.49
CA VAL A 266 28.09 2.90 -15.65
C VAL A 266 27.89 1.69 -16.57
N SER A 267 27.16 0.70 -16.07
CA SER A 267 26.84 -0.53 -16.78
C SER A 267 25.34 -0.77 -16.82
N ASN A 268 24.85 -1.42 -17.86
CA ASN A 268 23.46 -1.89 -17.88
C ASN A 268 23.23 -2.88 -16.75
N SER A 269 22.09 -2.79 -16.09
CA SER A 269 21.69 -3.68 -15.01
C SER A 269 20.34 -4.32 -15.31
N ASN A 270 20.31 -5.64 -15.22
CA ASN A 270 19.10 -6.42 -15.41
C ASN A 270 18.47 -6.85 -14.06
N GLU A 271 19.01 -6.40 -12.95
CA GLU A 271 18.56 -6.84 -11.61
C GLU A 271 17.10 -6.47 -11.34
N LYS A 272 16.74 -5.21 -11.62
CA LYS A 272 15.36 -4.74 -11.41
C LYS A 272 14.36 -5.46 -12.31
N SER A 273 14.68 -5.61 -13.60
CA SER A 273 13.81 -6.33 -14.55
C SER A 273 13.70 -7.82 -14.21
N THR A 274 14.81 -8.47 -13.83
CA THR A 274 14.79 -9.87 -13.38
C THR A 274 13.91 -10.05 -12.13
N THR A 275 14.07 -9.18 -11.14
CA THR A 275 13.29 -9.21 -9.90
C THR A 275 11.79 -9.01 -10.19
N ALA A 276 11.44 -8.03 -11.02
CA ALA A 276 10.06 -7.78 -11.41
C ALA A 276 9.44 -8.95 -12.19
N ILE A 277 10.20 -9.56 -13.14
CA ILE A 277 9.73 -10.75 -13.87
C ILE A 277 9.50 -11.93 -12.92
N LYS A 278 10.41 -12.21 -11.99
CA LYS A 278 10.24 -13.28 -10.99
C LYS A 278 9.00 -13.03 -10.13
N ALA A 279 8.85 -11.82 -9.59
CA ALA A 279 7.68 -11.46 -8.79
C ALA A 279 6.36 -11.60 -9.56
N TRP A 280 6.36 -11.26 -10.86
CA TRP A 280 5.19 -11.45 -11.73
C TRP A 280 4.84 -12.92 -11.94
N VAL A 281 5.84 -13.77 -12.19
CA VAL A 281 5.67 -15.23 -12.33
C VAL A 281 5.15 -15.84 -11.02
N ASP A 282 5.71 -15.45 -9.88
CA ASP A 282 5.30 -15.94 -8.56
C ASP A 282 3.86 -15.53 -8.23
N ALA A 283 3.49 -14.30 -8.53
CA ALA A 283 2.12 -13.80 -8.34
C ALA A 283 1.12 -14.53 -9.25
N TYR A 284 1.48 -14.80 -10.50
CA TYR A 284 0.67 -15.61 -11.40
C TYR A 284 0.53 -17.05 -10.90
N ASN A 285 1.62 -17.69 -10.48
CA ASN A 285 1.59 -19.04 -9.95
C ASN A 285 0.74 -19.14 -8.68
N SER A 286 0.80 -18.12 -7.81
CA SER A 286 -0.08 -18.02 -6.63
C SER A 286 -1.56 -17.88 -7.01
N LEU A 287 -1.86 -17.16 -8.08
CA LEU A 287 -3.23 -17.08 -8.62
C LEU A 287 -3.70 -18.44 -9.15
N VAL A 288 -2.82 -19.16 -9.87
CA VAL A 288 -3.12 -20.52 -10.36
C VAL A 288 -3.40 -21.48 -9.20
N ASP A 289 -2.59 -21.43 -8.12
CA ASP A 289 -2.81 -22.24 -6.90
C ASP A 289 -4.13 -21.89 -6.22
N THR A 290 -4.44 -20.59 -6.12
CA THR A 290 -5.72 -20.14 -5.56
C THR A 290 -6.90 -20.68 -6.39
N ILE A 291 -6.86 -20.53 -7.70
CA ILE A 291 -7.89 -21.07 -8.59
C ILE A 291 -8.00 -22.60 -8.43
N GLY A 292 -6.87 -23.30 -8.42
CA GLY A 292 -6.82 -24.76 -8.22
C GLY A 292 -7.48 -25.19 -6.89
N SER A 293 -7.21 -24.46 -5.80
CA SER A 293 -7.86 -24.73 -4.51
C SER A 293 -9.37 -24.47 -4.53
N LEU A 294 -9.81 -23.35 -5.12
CA LEU A 294 -11.21 -22.96 -5.19
C LEU A 294 -12.04 -23.84 -6.13
N THR A 295 -11.41 -24.53 -7.06
CA THR A 295 -12.04 -25.43 -8.04
C THR A 295 -11.68 -26.90 -7.85
N LYS A 296 -11.01 -27.24 -6.75
CA LYS A 296 -10.58 -28.61 -6.44
C LYS A 296 -11.77 -29.56 -6.49
N TYR A 297 -11.58 -30.72 -7.11
CA TYR A 297 -12.50 -31.83 -7.08
C TYR A 297 -11.88 -33.00 -6.31
N THR A 298 -12.63 -33.56 -5.38
CA THR A 298 -12.32 -34.80 -4.69
C THR A 298 -13.42 -35.80 -5.02
N SER A 299 -13.03 -36.95 -5.58
CA SER A 299 -13.98 -38.01 -5.93
C SER A 299 -14.54 -38.65 -4.66
N VAL A 300 -15.81 -39.03 -4.71
CA VAL A 300 -16.47 -39.86 -3.72
C VAL A 300 -16.68 -41.24 -4.27
N ASP A 301 -16.92 -42.23 -3.39
CA ASP A 301 -17.22 -43.60 -3.79
C ASP A 301 -18.51 -43.66 -4.64
N ALA A 302 -18.58 -44.66 -5.52
CA ALA A 302 -19.73 -44.88 -6.35
C ALA A 302 -20.99 -45.16 -5.50
N GLY A 303 -22.03 -44.35 -5.64
CA GLY A 303 -23.28 -44.45 -4.88
C GLY A 303 -23.36 -43.57 -3.64
N ALA A 304 -22.33 -42.72 -3.37
CA ALA A 304 -22.43 -41.71 -2.31
C ALA A 304 -23.59 -40.73 -2.58
N GLU A 305 -24.36 -40.43 -1.54
CA GLU A 305 -25.50 -39.53 -1.63
C GLU A 305 -25.09 -38.05 -1.68
N GLU A 306 -23.91 -37.71 -1.17
CA GLU A 306 -23.39 -36.32 -1.08
C GLU A 306 -22.01 -36.23 -1.73
N GLN A 307 -21.70 -35.04 -2.24
CA GLN A 307 -20.37 -34.70 -2.73
C GLN A 307 -19.39 -34.53 -1.56
N ASP A 308 -18.08 -34.75 -1.82
CA ASP A 308 -17.06 -34.55 -0.81
C ASP A 308 -17.04 -33.10 -0.32
N ALA A 309 -17.09 -32.92 1.00
CA ALA A 309 -17.12 -31.60 1.63
C ALA A 309 -15.81 -30.78 1.40
N SER A 310 -14.72 -31.44 0.96
CA SER A 310 -13.46 -30.79 0.60
C SER A 310 -13.41 -30.24 -0.82
N ASN A 311 -14.49 -30.40 -1.59
CA ASN A 311 -14.60 -29.81 -2.91
C ASN A 311 -14.52 -28.27 -2.85
N GLY A 312 -13.82 -27.67 -3.80
CA GLY A 312 -13.72 -26.23 -3.91
C GLY A 312 -15.09 -25.57 -4.13
N ALA A 313 -15.35 -24.49 -3.43
CA ALA A 313 -16.66 -23.81 -3.48
C ALA A 313 -17.03 -23.26 -4.86
N LEU A 314 -16.04 -23.09 -5.77
CA LEU A 314 -16.22 -22.63 -7.14
C LEU A 314 -15.98 -23.75 -8.16
N LEU A 315 -16.11 -25.03 -7.76
CA LEU A 315 -16.00 -26.17 -8.67
C LEU A 315 -17.00 -26.03 -9.82
N GLY A 316 -16.50 -26.07 -11.05
CA GLY A 316 -17.31 -25.96 -12.27
C GLY A 316 -17.79 -24.54 -12.61
N ASP A 317 -17.39 -23.51 -11.84
CA ASP A 317 -17.83 -22.14 -12.08
C ASP A 317 -17.27 -21.58 -13.40
N SER A 318 -18.14 -21.03 -14.24
CA SER A 318 -17.80 -20.50 -15.56
C SER A 318 -17.00 -19.20 -15.48
N THR A 319 -17.23 -18.36 -14.47
CA THR A 319 -16.51 -17.09 -14.26
C THR A 319 -15.04 -17.36 -13.98
N VAL A 320 -14.76 -18.32 -13.11
CA VAL A 320 -13.37 -18.73 -12.81
C VAL A 320 -12.66 -19.24 -14.06
N ARG A 321 -13.35 -20.05 -14.87
CA ARG A 321 -12.81 -20.58 -16.13
C ARG A 321 -12.52 -19.46 -17.12
N THR A 322 -13.42 -18.49 -17.25
CA THR A 322 -13.24 -17.32 -18.13
C THR A 322 -12.01 -16.51 -17.72
N ILE A 323 -11.82 -16.27 -16.42
CA ILE A 323 -10.64 -15.55 -15.89
C ILE A 323 -9.36 -16.32 -16.21
N GLN A 324 -9.34 -17.62 -15.92
CA GLN A 324 -8.17 -18.46 -16.13
C GLN A 324 -7.76 -18.55 -17.60
N THR A 325 -8.72 -18.80 -18.48
CA THR A 325 -8.44 -18.93 -19.93
C THR A 325 -8.10 -17.59 -20.56
N GLY A 326 -8.74 -16.50 -20.13
CA GLY A 326 -8.46 -15.15 -20.60
C GLY A 326 -7.03 -14.71 -20.30
N ILE A 327 -6.56 -14.89 -19.07
CA ILE A 327 -5.17 -14.55 -18.68
C ILE A 327 -4.16 -15.44 -19.42
N ARG A 328 -4.39 -16.75 -19.45
CA ARG A 328 -3.52 -17.71 -20.17
C ARG A 328 -3.42 -17.40 -21.66
N GLY A 329 -4.51 -16.98 -22.29
CA GLY A 329 -4.56 -16.60 -23.69
C GLY A 329 -3.62 -15.44 -24.05
N GLN A 330 -3.36 -14.52 -23.09
CA GLN A 330 -2.45 -13.41 -23.33
C GLN A 330 -0.97 -13.86 -23.41
N PHE A 331 -0.60 -14.95 -22.78
CA PHE A 331 0.77 -15.48 -22.82
C PHE A 331 1.17 -16.11 -24.15
N SER A 332 0.18 -16.54 -24.93
CA SER A 332 0.37 -17.16 -26.24
C SER A 332 0.27 -16.16 -27.40
N SER A 333 -0.12 -14.91 -27.11
CA SER A 333 -0.29 -13.90 -28.16
C SER A 333 1.05 -13.29 -28.55
N SER A 334 1.59 -13.72 -29.69
CA SER A 334 2.68 -12.99 -30.34
C SER A 334 2.09 -11.73 -30.99
N ALA A 335 2.62 -10.57 -30.65
CA ALA A 335 2.09 -9.31 -31.17
C ALA A 335 3.18 -8.36 -31.67
N ASN A 336 4.43 -8.84 -31.82
CA ASN A 336 5.57 -7.95 -32.11
C ASN A 336 6.47 -8.51 -33.21
N ASP A 337 6.99 -7.61 -34.03
CA ASP A 337 8.06 -7.89 -35.03
C ASP A 337 9.44 -8.02 -34.34
N GLY A 338 9.53 -8.05 -33.02
CA GLY A 338 10.74 -8.18 -32.25
C GLY A 338 11.34 -9.59 -32.28
N LYS A 339 12.57 -9.72 -31.78
CA LYS A 339 13.30 -11.00 -31.72
C LYS A 339 12.57 -12.07 -30.89
N PHE A 340 11.88 -11.67 -29.83
CA PHE A 340 11.08 -12.56 -29.00
C PHE A 340 9.59 -12.40 -29.31
N GLN A 341 8.96 -13.51 -29.68
CA GLN A 341 7.51 -13.58 -29.96
C GLN A 341 6.73 -14.32 -28.87
N THR A 342 7.41 -15.10 -28.05
CA THR A 342 6.81 -15.88 -26.97
C THR A 342 7.63 -15.83 -25.70
N LEU A 343 6.99 -16.02 -24.54
CA LEU A 343 7.65 -16.11 -23.24
C LEU A 343 8.72 -17.22 -23.20
N SER A 344 8.50 -18.34 -23.91
CA SER A 344 9.40 -19.49 -23.93
C SER A 344 10.76 -19.18 -24.58
N GLN A 345 10.79 -18.26 -25.56
CA GLN A 345 12.02 -17.84 -26.22
C GLN A 345 12.94 -17.06 -25.27
N MET A 346 12.37 -16.35 -24.28
CA MET A 346 13.13 -15.65 -23.26
C MET A 346 13.36 -16.47 -21.98
N GLY A 347 12.97 -17.76 -21.97
CA GLY A 347 13.21 -18.66 -20.83
C GLY A 347 12.05 -18.77 -19.82
N ILE A 348 10.84 -18.29 -20.15
CA ILE A 348 9.66 -18.48 -19.32
C ILE A 348 8.72 -19.45 -20.01
N THR A 349 8.57 -20.66 -19.45
CA THR A 349 7.75 -21.73 -20.03
C THR A 349 6.53 -22.00 -19.18
N GLN A 350 5.41 -22.40 -19.81
CA GLN A 350 4.22 -22.82 -19.11
C GLN A 350 4.18 -24.33 -18.98
N ASP A 351 3.94 -24.83 -17.77
CA ASP A 351 3.69 -26.23 -17.51
C ASP A 351 2.31 -26.62 -18.03
N GLY A 352 2.28 -27.64 -18.91
CA GLY A 352 1.05 -28.06 -19.59
C GLY A 352 0.00 -28.67 -18.65
N THR A 353 0.42 -29.26 -17.54
CA THR A 353 -0.46 -29.93 -16.58
C THR A 353 -1.01 -28.96 -15.55
N THR A 354 -0.14 -28.19 -14.92
CA THR A 354 -0.52 -27.27 -13.84
C THR A 354 -0.94 -25.89 -14.34
N GLY A 355 -0.45 -25.50 -15.52
CA GLY A 355 -0.63 -24.18 -16.06
C GLY A 355 0.27 -23.11 -15.44
N LYS A 356 1.17 -23.49 -14.51
CA LYS A 356 2.13 -22.60 -13.87
C LYS A 356 3.25 -22.20 -14.82
N LEU A 357 3.85 -21.05 -14.56
CA LEU A 357 5.03 -20.58 -15.26
C LEU A 357 6.30 -21.04 -14.54
N LYS A 358 7.31 -21.42 -15.31
CA LYS A 358 8.66 -21.76 -14.85
C LYS A 358 9.67 -20.86 -15.53
N ILE A 359 10.68 -20.41 -14.78
CA ILE A 359 11.77 -19.57 -15.27
C ILE A 359 13.02 -20.44 -15.43
N ASP A 360 13.65 -20.35 -16.58
CA ASP A 360 15.04 -20.76 -16.84
C ASP A 360 15.90 -19.52 -16.61
N ASP A 361 16.57 -19.44 -15.47
CA ASP A 361 17.35 -18.27 -15.04
C ASP A 361 18.50 -17.93 -16.02
N GLU A 362 19.14 -18.93 -16.60
CA GLU A 362 20.23 -18.73 -17.54
C GLU A 362 19.74 -18.09 -18.85
N LYS A 363 18.65 -18.62 -19.41
CA LYS A 363 18.03 -18.08 -20.63
C LYS A 363 17.48 -16.69 -20.39
N LEU A 364 16.78 -16.46 -19.26
CA LEU A 364 16.26 -15.14 -18.91
C LEU A 364 17.38 -14.12 -18.78
N LYS A 365 18.44 -14.45 -18.04
CA LYS A 365 19.60 -13.59 -17.87
C LYS A 365 20.23 -13.25 -19.22
N LYS A 366 20.42 -14.23 -20.10
CA LYS A 366 20.95 -14.02 -21.45
C LYS A 366 20.03 -13.14 -22.30
N ALA A 367 18.72 -13.38 -22.28
CA ALA A 367 17.73 -12.57 -22.99
C ALA A 367 17.79 -11.10 -22.55
N LEU A 368 17.84 -10.85 -21.24
CA LEU A 368 17.93 -9.50 -20.69
C LEU A 368 19.27 -8.82 -20.97
N THR A 369 20.38 -9.57 -20.97
CA THR A 369 21.70 -8.98 -21.22
C THR A 369 21.90 -8.63 -22.69
N ASP A 370 21.54 -9.53 -23.59
CA ASP A 370 21.82 -9.38 -25.01
C ASP A 370 20.72 -8.61 -25.77
N ASN A 371 19.46 -8.64 -25.27
CA ASN A 371 18.29 -8.16 -26.00
C ASN A 371 17.22 -7.54 -25.08
N SER A 372 17.62 -6.70 -24.14
CA SER A 372 16.73 -6.08 -23.15
C SER A 372 15.55 -5.31 -23.79
N VAL A 373 15.79 -4.65 -24.94
CA VAL A 373 14.78 -3.90 -25.69
C VAL A 373 13.71 -4.85 -26.26
N ASP A 374 14.12 -6.00 -26.82
CA ASP A 374 13.18 -6.98 -27.38
C ASP A 374 12.35 -7.65 -26.26
N VAL A 375 12.98 -7.89 -25.07
CA VAL A 375 12.26 -8.38 -23.88
C VAL A 375 11.22 -7.35 -23.41
N GLN A 376 11.60 -6.07 -23.33
CA GLN A 376 10.67 -4.98 -23.02
C GLN A 376 9.53 -4.94 -24.02
N GLN A 377 9.82 -5.06 -25.32
CA GLN A 377 8.80 -5.01 -26.37
C GLN A 377 7.82 -6.19 -26.26
N LEU A 378 8.28 -7.41 -25.95
CA LEU A 378 7.42 -8.55 -25.74
C LEU A 378 6.53 -8.38 -24.49
N LEU A 379 7.10 -7.94 -23.37
CA LEU A 379 6.39 -7.86 -22.09
C LEU A 379 5.51 -6.61 -22.03
N VAL A 380 6.09 -5.43 -22.19
CA VAL A 380 5.43 -4.13 -22.01
C VAL A 380 4.81 -3.61 -23.31
N GLY A 381 5.52 -3.82 -24.44
CA GLY A 381 5.11 -3.29 -25.74
C GLY A 381 5.12 -1.77 -25.77
N ASP A 382 4.06 -1.17 -26.31
CA ASP A 382 3.84 0.28 -26.36
C ASP A 382 3.21 0.85 -25.07
N GLY A 383 2.91 -0.01 -24.10
CA GLY A 383 2.27 0.36 -22.83
C GLY A 383 0.78 0.76 -22.95
N LYS A 384 0.15 0.56 -24.11
CA LYS A 384 -1.26 0.92 -24.40
C LYS A 384 -2.06 -0.26 -24.94
N GLU A 385 -1.62 -0.89 -25.99
CA GLU A 385 -2.35 -1.95 -26.70
C GLU A 385 -1.52 -3.20 -26.92
N THR A 386 -0.21 -3.07 -27.01
CA THR A 386 0.71 -4.17 -27.27
C THR A 386 1.48 -4.56 -26.01
N GLY A 387 2.08 -5.76 -26.03
CA GLY A 387 2.80 -6.31 -24.88
C GLY A 387 1.91 -7.17 -23.97
N ILE A 388 2.51 -8.23 -23.44
CA ILE A 388 1.80 -9.23 -22.62
C ILE A 388 1.26 -8.59 -21.33
N THR A 389 2.09 -7.84 -20.60
CA THR A 389 1.70 -7.23 -19.32
C THR A 389 0.67 -6.11 -19.51
N THR A 390 0.75 -5.37 -20.61
CA THR A 390 -0.25 -4.34 -20.98
C THR A 390 -1.60 -4.94 -21.27
N LYS A 391 -1.67 -6.03 -22.07
CA LYS A 391 -2.93 -6.74 -22.35
C LYS A 391 -3.50 -7.40 -21.09
N VAL A 392 -2.65 -8.01 -20.27
CA VAL A 392 -3.06 -8.59 -18.97
C VAL A 392 -3.59 -7.50 -18.03
N ALA A 393 -2.94 -6.33 -17.97
CA ALA A 393 -3.42 -5.21 -17.14
C ALA A 393 -4.82 -4.76 -17.52
N SER A 394 -5.08 -4.58 -18.83
CA SER A 394 -6.39 -4.21 -19.34
C SER A 394 -7.46 -5.27 -19.02
N LEU A 395 -7.13 -6.55 -19.24
CA LEU A 395 -8.04 -7.68 -18.99
C LEU A 395 -8.39 -7.82 -17.50
N VAL A 396 -7.39 -7.82 -16.63
CA VAL A 396 -7.58 -7.96 -15.17
C VAL A 396 -8.31 -6.75 -14.60
N LYS A 397 -8.02 -5.54 -15.10
CA LYS A 397 -8.77 -4.33 -14.73
C LYS A 397 -10.25 -4.48 -15.06
N GLY A 398 -10.61 -5.03 -16.23
CA GLY A 398 -12.01 -5.30 -16.59
C GLY A 398 -12.65 -6.35 -15.69
N TYR A 399 -11.92 -7.38 -15.25
CA TYR A 399 -12.45 -8.39 -14.34
C TYR A 399 -12.71 -7.85 -12.92
N LEU A 400 -11.90 -6.87 -12.46
CA LEU A 400 -11.98 -6.26 -11.14
C LEU A 400 -12.83 -4.98 -11.08
N ALA A 401 -13.35 -4.51 -12.21
CA ALA A 401 -14.23 -3.34 -12.27
C ALA A 401 -15.51 -3.54 -11.44
N ASP A 402 -16.14 -2.44 -11.00
CA ASP A 402 -17.36 -2.46 -10.19
C ASP A 402 -18.55 -3.17 -10.89
N ASP A 403 -18.58 -3.19 -12.22
CA ASP A 403 -19.53 -3.93 -13.06
C ASP A 403 -18.89 -5.14 -13.75
N GLY A 404 -17.70 -5.54 -13.32
CA GLY A 404 -16.93 -6.65 -13.84
C GLY A 404 -17.54 -8.01 -13.53
N ILE A 405 -16.97 -9.06 -14.16
CA ILE A 405 -17.53 -10.42 -14.02
C ILE A 405 -17.49 -10.98 -12.60
N ILE A 406 -16.52 -10.53 -11.75
CA ILE A 406 -16.44 -10.94 -10.36
C ILE A 406 -17.53 -10.26 -9.54
N ASP A 407 -17.69 -8.96 -9.70
CA ASP A 407 -18.70 -8.16 -9.00
C ASP A 407 -20.11 -8.67 -9.34
N SER A 408 -20.40 -8.86 -10.63
CA SER A 408 -21.65 -9.44 -11.12
C SER A 408 -21.94 -10.83 -10.52
N ALA A 409 -20.91 -11.69 -10.38
CA ALA A 409 -21.06 -13.00 -9.74
C ALA A 409 -21.38 -12.87 -8.24
N GLN A 410 -20.71 -11.97 -7.52
CA GLN A 410 -20.96 -11.70 -6.09
C GLN A 410 -22.36 -11.13 -5.88
N ASP A 411 -22.82 -10.22 -6.73
CA ASP A 411 -24.17 -9.64 -6.67
C ASP A 411 -25.26 -10.68 -6.90
N SER A 412 -25.08 -11.57 -7.86
CA SER A 412 -25.99 -12.69 -8.11
C SER A 412 -26.10 -13.61 -6.89
N ILE A 413 -24.98 -13.91 -6.24
CA ILE A 413 -24.93 -14.69 -4.99
C ILE A 413 -25.64 -13.95 -3.84
N ASN A 414 -25.36 -12.67 -3.66
CA ASN A 414 -26.00 -11.84 -2.64
C ASN A 414 -27.52 -11.76 -2.83
N ALA A 415 -27.98 -11.62 -4.08
CA ALA A 415 -29.41 -11.64 -4.39
C ALA A 415 -30.04 -13.00 -4.03
N THR A 416 -29.34 -14.10 -4.31
CA THR A 416 -29.79 -15.46 -3.93
C THR A 416 -29.84 -15.65 -2.43
N LEU A 417 -28.82 -15.21 -1.68
CA LEU A 417 -28.81 -15.25 -0.21
C LEU A 417 -29.97 -14.46 0.40
N LYS A 418 -30.29 -13.28 -0.14
CA LYS A 418 -31.47 -12.50 0.28
C LYS A 418 -32.79 -13.27 0.06
N LYS A 419 -32.91 -13.98 -1.07
CA LYS A 419 -34.10 -14.83 -1.34
C LYS A 419 -34.18 -15.99 -0.37
N LEU A 420 -33.07 -16.70 -0.13
CA LEU A 420 -33.02 -17.81 0.82
C LEU A 420 -33.33 -17.37 2.25
N THR A 421 -32.89 -16.18 2.67
CA THR A 421 -33.24 -15.62 3.97
C THR A 421 -34.74 -15.36 4.10
N LYS A 422 -35.38 -14.78 3.08
CA LYS A 422 -36.84 -14.60 3.06
C LYS A 422 -37.58 -15.95 3.11
N GLN A 423 -37.10 -16.94 2.35
CA GLN A 423 -37.68 -18.28 2.33
C GLN A 423 -37.54 -18.95 3.72
N TYR A 424 -36.38 -18.84 4.37
CA TYR A 424 -36.17 -19.36 5.72
C TYR A 424 -37.17 -18.78 6.71
N LEU A 425 -37.34 -17.45 6.71
CA LEU A 425 -38.30 -16.77 7.60
C LEU A 425 -39.74 -17.20 7.35
N SER A 426 -40.13 -17.33 6.09
CA SER A 426 -41.48 -17.77 5.72
C SER A 426 -41.73 -19.22 6.14
N VAL A 427 -40.79 -20.14 5.90
CA VAL A 427 -40.90 -21.53 6.33
C VAL A 427 -40.90 -21.67 7.86
N SER A 428 -40.05 -20.90 8.55
CA SER A 428 -40.01 -20.86 10.00
C SER A 428 -41.37 -20.42 10.60
N ALA A 429 -41.98 -19.35 10.10
CA ALA A 429 -43.29 -18.90 10.53
C ALA A 429 -44.36 -19.97 10.26
N SER A 430 -44.35 -20.62 9.10
CA SER A 430 -45.28 -21.73 8.80
C SER A 430 -45.12 -22.93 9.73
N ILE A 431 -43.90 -23.23 10.18
CA ILE A 431 -43.59 -24.26 11.16
C ILE A 431 -44.18 -23.86 12.53
N ASP A 432 -43.95 -22.62 12.96
CA ASP A 432 -44.46 -22.13 14.26
C ASP A 432 -45.99 -22.18 14.28
N ASP A 433 -46.67 -21.76 13.22
CA ASP A 433 -48.12 -21.87 13.08
C ASP A 433 -48.60 -23.33 13.15
N THR A 434 -47.86 -24.24 12.54
CA THR A 434 -48.19 -25.67 12.53
C THR A 434 -48.03 -26.28 13.94
N ILE A 435 -46.96 -25.93 14.62
CA ILE A 435 -46.71 -26.37 16.01
C ILE A 435 -47.75 -25.80 16.96
N ALA A 436 -48.17 -24.55 16.79
CA ALA A 436 -49.27 -23.95 17.57
C ALA A 436 -50.60 -24.70 17.36
N ARG A 437 -50.92 -25.10 16.12
CA ARG A 437 -52.09 -25.95 15.86
C ARG A 437 -51.99 -27.32 16.52
N TYR A 438 -50.86 -28.01 16.41
CA TYR A 438 -50.65 -29.29 17.09
C TYR A 438 -50.83 -29.16 18.61
N LYS A 439 -50.24 -28.14 19.21
CA LYS A 439 -50.37 -27.86 20.63
C LYS A 439 -51.84 -27.66 21.05
N THR A 440 -52.61 -26.91 20.23
CA THR A 440 -54.06 -26.72 20.50
C THR A 440 -54.81 -28.04 20.37
N GLN A 441 -54.57 -28.84 19.36
CA GLN A 441 -55.21 -30.14 19.17
C GLN A 441 -54.88 -31.12 20.29
N PHE A 442 -53.61 -31.18 20.71
CA PHE A 442 -53.18 -32.04 21.84
C PHE A 442 -53.75 -31.60 23.17
N THR A 443 -53.91 -30.29 23.40
CA THR A 443 -54.59 -29.76 24.58
C THR A 443 -56.06 -30.17 24.62
N GLN A 444 -56.75 -30.12 23.48
CA GLN A 444 -58.14 -30.57 23.34
C GLN A 444 -58.26 -32.08 23.57
N LEU A 445 -57.31 -32.87 23.00
CA LEU A 445 -57.25 -34.31 23.18
C LEU A 445 -57.03 -34.68 24.67
N ASP A 446 -56.09 -34.04 25.34
CA ASP A 446 -55.79 -34.25 26.77
C ASP A 446 -57.01 -33.97 27.65
N THR A 447 -57.70 -32.85 27.37
CA THR A 447 -58.94 -32.50 28.05
C THR A 447 -60.06 -33.54 27.83
N MET A 448 -60.24 -34.02 26.59
CA MET A 448 -61.24 -35.03 26.26
C MET A 448 -60.95 -36.38 26.94
N MET A 449 -59.70 -36.83 26.84
CA MET A 449 -59.26 -38.09 27.44
C MET A 449 -59.35 -38.03 28.98
N SER A 450 -59.00 -36.91 29.62
CA SER A 450 -59.21 -36.71 31.06
C SER A 450 -60.68 -36.85 31.47
N LYS A 451 -61.60 -36.26 30.70
CA LYS A 451 -63.07 -36.43 30.91
C LYS A 451 -63.50 -37.88 30.78
N LEU A 452 -63.03 -38.58 29.75
CA LEU A 452 -63.35 -40.01 29.51
C LEU A 452 -62.79 -40.87 30.64
N ASN A 453 -61.55 -40.65 31.10
CA ASN A 453 -60.96 -41.38 32.21
C ASN A 453 -61.76 -41.15 33.55
N ASN A 454 -62.15 -39.92 33.78
CA ASN A 454 -63.00 -39.61 34.94
C ASN A 454 -64.40 -40.29 34.88
N THR A 455 -65.02 -40.31 33.67
CA THR A 455 -66.30 -40.99 33.46
C THR A 455 -66.15 -42.52 33.61
N SER A 456 -65.06 -43.08 33.07
CA SER A 456 -64.73 -44.52 33.20
C SER A 456 -64.53 -44.88 34.72
N SER A 457 -63.79 -44.07 35.44
CA SER A 457 -63.51 -44.24 36.87
C SER A 457 -64.86 -44.19 37.68
N TYR A 458 -65.72 -43.19 37.32
CA TYR A 458 -67.04 -43.10 37.98
C TYR A 458 -67.90 -44.31 37.66
N LEU A 459 -67.98 -44.79 36.42
CA LEU A 459 -68.71 -45.99 36.04
C LEU A 459 -68.17 -47.23 36.77
N ASN A 460 -66.85 -47.39 36.85
CA ASN A 460 -66.23 -48.51 37.57
C ASN A 460 -66.56 -48.50 39.03
N GLN A 461 -66.57 -47.33 39.68
CA GLN A 461 -67.05 -47.16 41.10
C GLN A 461 -68.49 -47.55 41.24
N GLN A 462 -69.35 -47.14 40.31
CA GLN A 462 -70.80 -47.46 40.36
C GLN A 462 -70.97 -49.01 40.14
N PHE A 463 -70.26 -49.61 39.19
CA PHE A 463 -70.35 -51.07 39.04
C PHE A 463 -69.83 -51.86 40.25
N THR A 464 -68.74 -51.39 40.87
CA THR A 464 -68.22 -52.02 42.10
C THR A 464 -69.18 -51.89 43.25
N ALA A 465 -69.85 -50.73 43.40
CA ALA A 465 -70.87 -50.53 44.42
C ALA A 465 -72.10 -51.38 44.16
N MET A 466 -72.48 -51.64 42.91
CA MET A 466 -73.65 -52.50 42.55
C MET A 466 -73.31 -53.99 42.70
N THR A 467 -72.04 -54.39 42.65
CA THR A 467 -71.64 -55.82 42.85
C THR A 467 -71.25 -56.17 44.28
N SER A 468 -71.16 -55.15 45.18
CA SER A 468 -70.85 -55.32 46.62
C SER A 468 -72.10 -55.17 47.52
N SER A 469 -73.30 -54.97 46.97
CA SER A 469 -74.58 -55.04 47.59
C SER A 469 -75.33 -56.30 47.18
#